data_b2c6159963926bffef88b0ac3c8fe358
#
_entry.id   b2c6159963926bffef88b0ac3c8fe358
#
_cell.length_a   1.000
_cell.length_b   1.000
_cell.length_c   1.000
_cell.angle_alpha   90.00
_cell.angle_beta   90.00
_cell.angle_gamma   90.00
#
_symmetry.space_group_name_H-M   'P 1'
#
loop_
_entity.id
_entity.type
_entity.pdbx_description
1 polymer ?
#
loop_
_entity_poly.entity_id
_entity_poly.type
_entity_poly.pdbx_seq_one_letter_code
_entity_poly.pdbx_strand_id
1 'polypeptide(L)'
;MRELFRALSELESRLMQSHGVSLNEAMVLCAIGKERVAASTIVERTGLTPSHASKVIRAVEERNLLVRALGEKDKRQMYFSLTKEAHNCLKGIREQGIDIPELLQPLFVS
;
A
#
# COMPACT_ATOMS: atom_id res chain seq x y z
N MET A 1 -18.54 14.78 -0.26
CA MET A 1 -17.30 14.83 -1.04
C MET A 1 -16.19 15.65 -0.41
N ARG A 2 -16.50 16.88 0.04
CA ARG A 2 -15.49 17.72 0.68
C ARG A 2 -14.87 17.08 1.92
N GLU A 3 -15.70 16.46 2.75
CA GLU A 3 -15.24 15.83 3.99
C GLU A 3 -14.31 14.64 3.71
N LEU A 4 -14.66 13.83 2.71
CA LEU A 4 -13.82 12.71 2.32
C LEU A 4 -12.49 13.19 1.76
N PHE A 5 -12.53 14.20 0.90
CA PHE A 5 -11.33 14.77 0.31
C PHE A 5 -10.39 15.34 1.39
N ARG A 6 -10.97 16.06 2.35
CA ARG A 6 -10.20 16.63 3.46
C ARG A 6 -9.58 15.52 4.31
N ALA A 7 -10.36 14.48 4.62
CA ALA A 7 -9.88 13.34 5.41
C ALA A 7 -8.72 12.64 4.71
N LEU A 8 -8.82 12.44 3.39
CA LEU A 8 -7.74 11.84 2.60
C LEU A 8 -6.48 12.69 2.64
N SER A 9 -6.64 14.01 2.49
CA SER A 9 -5.50 14.94 2.49
C SER A 9 -4.79 14.95 3.85
N GLU A 10 -5.55 14.96 4.94
CA GLU A 10 -4.98 14.93 6.28
C GLU A 10 -4.25 13.62 6.56
N LEU A 11 -4.85 12.49 6.17
CA LEU A 11 -4.23 11.19 6.34
C LEU A 11 -2.93 11.10 5.55
N GLU A 12 -2.93 11.57 4.31
CA GLU A 12 -1.74 11.56 3.48
C GLU A 12 -0.62 12.41 4.09
N SER A 13 -0.94 13.59 4.61
CA SER A 13 0.04 14.44 5.27
C SER A 13 0.65 13.75 6.49
N ARG A 14 -0.17 13.12 7.31
CA ARG A 14 0.30 12.40 8.49
C ARG A 14 1.19 11.22 8.13
N LEU A 15 0.80 10.46 7.12
CA LEU A 15 1.59 9.31 6.66
C LEU A 15 2.96 9.77 6.15
N MET A 16 2.99 10.84 5.37
CA MET A 16 4.23 11.37 4.82
C MET A 16 5.16 11.88 5.91
N GLN A 17 4.61 12.59 6.91
CA GLN A 17 5.40 13.14 8.01
C GLN A 17 5.91 12.05 8.95
N SER A 18 5.09 11.06 9.26
CA SER A 18 5.41 10.02 10.23
C SER A 18 6.19 8.85 9.65
N HIS A 19 5.86 8.44 8.43
CA HIS A 19 6.39 7.21 7.84
C HIS A 19 6.99 7.41 6.45
N GLY A 20 6.88 8.60 5.89
CA GLY A 20 7.46 8.91 4.59
C GLY A 20 6.79 8.22 3.41
N VAL A 21 5.52 7.83 3.55
CA VAL A 21 4.78 7.18 2.47
C VAL A 21 3.52 7.98 2.14
N SER A 22 3.13 7.94 0.87
CA SER A 22 1.87 8.53 0.43
C SER A 22 0.71 7.59 0.77
N LEU A 23 -0.53 8.10 0.66
CA LEU A 23 -1.70 7.27 0.88
C LEU A 23 -1.76 6.10 -0.10
N ASN A 24 -1.49 6.35 -1.37
CA ASN A 24 -1.50 5.30 -2.39
C ASN A 24 -0.43 4.24 -2.11
N GLU A 25 0.75 4.66 -1.65
CA GLU A 25 1.81 3.74 -1.27
C GLU A 25 1.37 2.88 -0.08
N ALA A 26 0.79 3.50 0.95
CA ALA A 26 0.28 2.77 2.10
C ALA A 26 -0.81 1.77 1.70
N MET A 27 -1.71 2.15 0.78
CA MET A 27 -2.75 1.27 0.28
C MET A 27 -2.18 0.05 -0.43
N VAL A 28 -1.15 0.23 -1.24
CA VAL A 28 -0.49 -0.88 -1.92
C VAL A 28 0.17 -1.81 -0.90
N LEU A 29 0.88 -1.25 0.08
CA LEU A 29 1.50 -2.06 1.12
C LEU A 29 0.47 -2.86 1.91
N CYS A 30 -0.65 -2.25 2.28
CA CYS A 30 -1.72 -2.94 2.98
C CYS A 30 -2.38 -4.03 2.12
N ALA A 31 -2.52 -3.78 0.82
CA ALA A 31 -3.10 -4.74 -0.11
C ALA A 31 -2.25 -6.01 -0.24
N ILE A 32 -0.94 -5.88 -0.12
CA ILE A 32 -0.03 -7.03 -0.16
C ILE A 32 -0.02 -7.76 1.19
N GLY A 33 0.16 -7.00 2.27
CA GLY A 33 0.14 -7.57 3.62
C GLY A 33 1.20 -8.63 3.81
N LYS A 34 0.82 -9.76 4.40
CA LYS A 34 1.72 -10.89 4.66
C LYS A 34 1.77 -11.89 3.52
N GLU A 35 1.02 -11.63 2.45
CA GLU A 35 0.90 -12.54 1.34
C GLU A 35 1.89 -12.20 0.22
N ARG A 36 1.92 -13.08 -0.74
CA ARG A 36 2.62 -12.89 -2.00
C ARG A 36 1.54 -12.79 -3.07
N VAL A 37 1.41 -11.62 -3.69
CA VAL A 37 0.26 -11.34 -4.55
C VAL A 37 0.69 -10.85 -5.93
N ALA A 38 -0.16 -11.11 -6.92
CA ALA A 38 0.04 -10.63 -8.28
C ALA A 38 -0.39 -9.16 -8.39
N ALA A 39 0.11 -8.47 -9.42
CA ALA A 39 -0.26 -7.07 -9.68
C ALA A 39 -1.77 -6.90 -9.83
N SER A 40 -2.44 -7.85 -10.48
CA SER A 40 -3.89 -7.79 -10.65
C SER A 40 -4.64 -7.81 -9.32
N THR A 41 -4.12 -8.55 -8.34
CA THR A 41 -4.69 -8.59 -6.99
C THR A 41 -4.54 -7.23 -6.30
N ILE A 42 -3.40 -6.57 -6.48
CA ILE A 42 -3.17 -5.24 -5.92
C ILE A 42 -4.16 -4.25 -6.52
N VAL A 43 -4.34 -4.28 -7.84
CA VAL A 43 -5.31 -3.43 -8.54
C VAL A 43 -6.72 -3.65 -7.97
N GLU A 44 -7.12 -4.90 -7.82
CA GLU A 44 -8.44 -5.24 -7.32
C GLU A 44 -8.65 -4.76 -5.88
N ARG A 45 -7.67 -4.96 -5.01
CA ARG A 45 -7.78 -4.60 -3.60
C ARG A 45 -7.69 -3.09 -3.34
N THR A 46 -6.92 -2.37 -4.15
CA THR A 46 -6.75 -0.92 -3.96
C THR A 46 -7.77 -0.08 -4.72
N GLY A 47 -8.33 -0.62 -5.80
CA GLY A 47 -9.21 0.15 -6.68
C GLY A 47 -8.47 1.12 -7.59
N LEU A 48 -7.15 1.11 -7.60
CA LEU A 48 -6.36 1.93 -8.51
C LEU A 48 -6.47 1.38 -9.93
N THR A 49 -6.28 2.24 -10.94
CA THR A 49 -6.17 1.76 -12.31
C THR A 49 -4.89 0.94 -12.45
N PRO A 50 -4.81 0.00 -13.41
CA PRO A 50 -3.57 -0.76 -13.62
C PRO A 50 -2.37 0.14 -13.88
N SER A 51 -2.54 1.20 -14.64
CA SER A 51 -1.47 2.16 -14.94
C SER A 51 -0.98 2.87 -13.69
N HIS A 52 -1.91 3.35 -12.86
CA HIS A 52 -1.56 4.03 -11.61
C HIS A 52 -0.94 3.07 -10.61
N ALA A 53 -1.51 1.87 -10.48
CA ALA A 53 -0.96 0.84 -9.60
C ALA A 53 0.48 0.50 -9.96
N SER A 54 0.78 0.38 -11.25
CA SER A 54 2.15 0.09 -11.72
C SER A 54 3.13 1.17 -11.30
N LYS A 55 2.72 2.43 -11.36
CA LYS A 55 3.57 3.55 -10.93
C LYS A 55 3.83 3.52 -9.43
N VAL A 56 2.79 3.26 -8.65
CA VAL A 56 2.92 3.21 -7.19
C VAL A 56 3.76 2.00 -6.77
N ILE A 57 3.54 0.84 -7.39
CA ILE A 57 4.33 -0.37 -7.13
C ILE A 57 5.81 -0.09 -7.40
N ARG A 58 6.12 0.55 -8.50
CA ARG A 58 7.50 0.90 -8.84
C ARG A 58 8.11 1.84 -7.80
N ALA A 59 7.34 2.83 -7.36
CA ALA A 59 7.82 3.78 -6.36
C ALA A 59 8.18 3.08 -5.03
N VAL A 60 7.32 2.19 -4.55
CA VAL A 60 7.61 1.48 -3.30
C VAL A 60 8.71 0.43 -3.48
N GLU A 61 8.83 -0.14 -4.66
CA GLU A 61 9.94 -1.05 -4.98
C GLU A 61 11.28 -0.33 -4.93
N GLU A 62 11.35 0.86 -5.49
CA GLU A 62 12.58 1.68 -5.49
C GLU A 62 13.01 2.06 -4.08
N ARG A 63 12.06 2.09 -3.15
CA ARG A 63 12.33 2.40 -1.74
C ARG A 63 12.60 1.15 -0.90
N ASN A 64 12.74 -0.01 -1.54
CA ASN A 64 12.99 -1.29 -0.90
C ASN A 64 11.87 -1.71 0.07
N LEU A 65 10.65 -1.34 -0.24
CA LEU A 65 9.49 -1.73 0.56
C LEU A 65 8.81 -2.99 0.03
N LEU A 66 9.09 -3.36 -1.22
CA LEU A 66 8.61 -4.62 -1.75
C LEU A 66 9.64 -5.24 -2.67
N VAL A 67 9.50 -6.54 -2.88
CA VAL A 67 10.32 -7.31 -3.81
C VAL A 67 9.41 -8.04 -4.78
N ARG A 68 9.89 -8.20 -6.01
CA ARG A 68 9.15 -8.94 -7.02
C ARG A 68 9.82 -10.29 -7.27
N ALA A 69 8.99 -11.26 -7.62
CA ALA A 69 9.46 -12.59 -7.94
C ALA A 69 8.60 -13.17 -9.05
N LEU A 70 9.21 -14.00 -9.90
CA LEU A 70 8.46 -14.70 -10.93
C LEU A 70 7.65 -15.83 -10.32
N GLY A 71 6.47 -16.11 -10.89
CA GLY A 71 5.67 -17.23 -10.47
C GLY A 71 6.35 -18.55 -10.73
N GLU A 72 6.19 -19.52 -9.84
CA GLU A 72 6.80 -20.84 -9.99
C GLU A 72 6.18 -21.66 -11.12
N LYS A 73 4.86 -21.56 -11.25
CA LYS A 73 4.12 -22.31 -12.27
C LYS A 73 3.99 -21.54 -13.58
N ASP A 74 3.87 -20.23 -13.51
CA ASP A 74 3.78 -19.37 -14.68
C ASP A 74 4.80 -18.25 -14.53
N LYS A 75 5.92 -18.40 -15.24
CA LYS A 75 7.01 -17.43 -15.21
C LYS A 75 6.66 -16.08 -15.83
N ARG A 76 5.50 -15.98 -16.48
CA ARG A 76 5.00 -14.70 -17.01
C ARG A 76 4.36 -13.86 -15.93
N GLN A 77 3.89 -14.48 -14.84
CA GLN A 77 3.27 -13.75 -13.75
C GLN A 77 4.30 -13.24 -12.77
N MET A 78 4.16 -11.97 -12.44
CA MET A 78 5.00 -11.32 -11.46
C MET A 78 4.24 -11.23 -10.14
N TYR A 79 4.90 -11.63 -9.07
CA TYR A 79 4.34 -11.57 -7.72
C TYR A 79 5.13 -10.58 -6.88
N PHE A 80 4.46 -9.97 -5.93
CA PHE A 80 5.03 -8.97 -5.04
C PHE A 80 4.82 -9.38 -3.60
N SER A 81 5.84 -9.17 -2.78
CA SER A 81 5.76 -9.39 -1.33
C SER A 81 6.48 -8.25 -0.63
N LEU A 82 6.08 -7.99 0.61
CA LEU A 82 6.66 -6.91 1.39
C LEU A 82 8.02 -7.31 1.97
N THR A 83 8.93 -6.34 2.05
CA THR A 83 10.19 -6.50 2.76
C THR A 83 9.94 -6.37 4.26
N LYS A 84 10.94 -6.71 5.06
CA LYS A 84 10.91 -6.51 6.51
C LYS A 84 10.68 -5.03 6.85
N GLU A 85 11.32 -4.14 6.10
CA GLU A 85 11.16 -2.70 6.28
C GLU A 85 9.72 -2.25 6.06
N ALA A 86 9.06 -2.81 5.03
CA ALA A 86 7.66 -2.49 4.77
C ALA A 86 6.75 -3.00 5.90
N HIS A 87 6.99 -4.20 6.40
CA HIS A 87 6.23 -4.73 7.53
C HIS A 87 6.40 -3.85 8.77
N ASN A 88 7.62 -3.39 9.03
CA ASN A 88 7.88 -2.48 10.15
C ASN A 88 7.16 -1.14 9.95
N CYS A 89 7.12 -0.63 8.73
CA CYS A 89 6.40 0.60 8.41
C CYS A 89 4.90 0.46 8.70
N LEU A 90 4.27 -0.62 8.24
CA LEU A 90 2.87 -0.87 8.50
C LEU A 90 2.57 -1.05 9.99
N LYS A 91 3.44 -1.76 10.69
CA LYS A 91 3.31 -1.95 12.12
C LYS A 91 3.38 -0.61 12.85
N GLY A 92 4.31 0.26 12.45
CA GLY A 92 4.44 1.59 13.02
C GLY A 92 3.20 2.44 12.79
N ILE A 93 2.62 2.38 11.61
CA ILE A 93 1.38 3.11 11.29
C ILE A 93 0.25 2.68 12.24
N ARG A 94 0.13 1.37 12.48
CA ARG A 94 -0.91 0.83 13.37
C ARG A 94 -0.67 1.17 14.83
N GLU A 95 0.58 1.05 15.29
CA GLU A 95 0.92 1.22 16.71
C GLU A 95 0.98 2.68 17.15
N GLN A 96 1.39 3.59 16.27
CA GLN A 96 1.47 5.00 16.62
C GLN A 96 0.10 5.68 16.68
N GLY A 97 -0.95 4.92 16.37
CA GLY A 97 -2.30 5.44 16.50
C GLY A 97 -2.60 6.58 15.56
N ILE A 98 -2.07 6.52 14.32
CA ILE A 98 -2.47 7.48 13.31
C ILE A 98 -3.97 7.38 13.18
N ASP A 99 -4.64 8.51 13.44
CA ASP A 99 -6.08 8.57 13.42
C ASP A 99 -6.57 8.45 11.98
N ILE A 100 -7.04 7.25 11.64
CA ILE A 100 -7.57 6.98 10.31
C ILE A 100 -9.05 7.38 10.33
N PRO A 101 -9.46 8.36 9.50
CA PRO A 101 -10.86 8.76 9.44
C PRO A 101 -11.77 7.55 9.20
N GLU A 102 -12.91 7.54 9.86
CA GLU A 102 -13.84 6.42 9.82
C GLU A 102 -14.20 5.99 8.41
N LEU A 103 -14.36 6.95 7.50
CA LEU A 103 -14.68 6.66 6.10
C LEU A 103 -13.59 5.88 5.37
N LEU A 104 -12.35 5.95 5.87
CA LEU A 104 -11.21 5.33 5.25
C LEU A 104 -10.75 4.05 5.95
N GLN A 105 -11.29 3.75 7.13
CA GLN A 105 -10.88 2.57 7.89
C GLN A 105 -10.97 1.26 7.10
N PRO A 106 -12.02 1.03 6.30
CA PRO A 106 -12.10 -0.21 5.52
C PRO A 106 -10.92 -0.44 4.55
N LEU A 107 -10.20 0.62 4.18
CA LEU A 107 -9.02 0.50 3.30
C LEU A 107 -7.81 -0.08 4.03
N PHE A 108 -7.80 -0.01 5.37
CA PHE A 108 -6.66 -0.40 6.19
C PHE A 108 -6.97 -1.59 7.11
N VAL A 109 -8.19 -2.05 7.13
CA VAL A 109 -8.61 -3.22 7.90
C VAL A 109 -8.60 -4.42 6.98
N SER A 110 -7.75 -5.37 7.26
CA SER A 110 -7.67 -6.61 6.49
C SER A 110 -8.58 -7.68 7.07
#